data_f411834e54d7837336907c7731144088
#
_entry.id   f411834e54d7837336907c7731144088
#
_cell.length_a   1.000
_cell.length_b   1.000
_cell.length_c   1.000
_cell.angle_alpha   90.00
_cell.angle_beta   90.00
_cell.angle_gamma   90.00
#
_symmetry.space_group_name_H-M   'P 1'
#
loop_
_entity.id
_entity.type
_entity.pdbx_description
1 polymer ?
#
loop_
_entity_poly.entity_id
_entity_poly.type
_entity_poly.pdbx_seq_one_letter_code
_entity_poly.pdbx_strand_id
1 'polypeptide(L)'
;MKEKEIRKLLADKEGILNLNPMQEKMIQAGAEKRDIILLSPTGSGKTVAFAVPLLKMLKSPTGQLQAIIIAPSRELVIQIAGVLRNICGEFRVLALYGGHKVEDEVNSLKVTPDIIVATPGRLLDHINRRNIEVIPTRILVLDEFDKPLELGFEDEMSKIIKHLKNLSRIILTSATEAPSIPDFLPINNPIVLNYLSENKKLKHRMTVKSVHSDGKDKLKSLEGLLRSISPESGPEKSIIFVNHRESAERIYEYLHKKGASCVLYHGALQQRERESAIAAFNSGARPILIATDLAARGLDINGVKNVIHYHLPLTEETYTHRNGRTARVEEEGDVYILLGPDEQLNDYMQTDGVYGISENADGSLSSGKELLYISAGKREKLSKGDILGFITKEVGIPGNEVGKISVFDHYALVAVDANAASQIIAASKQKKIKGEKRKIGRLS
;
A
#
# COMPACT_ATOMS: atom_id res chain seq x y z
N MET A 1 17.00 16.62 12.84
CA MET A 1 16.47 17.62 11.85
C MET A 1 15.54 18.63 12.52
N LYS A 2 15.46 19.86 11.98
CA LYS A 2 14.50 20.87 12.44
C LYS A 2 13.12 20.58 11.83
N GLU A 3 12.05 20.78 12.59
CA GLU A 3 10.67 20.52 12.13
C GLU A 3 10.32 21.29 10.86
N LYS A 4 10.73 22.57 10.76
CA LYS A 4 10.50 23.40 9.57
C LYS A 4 11.07 22.78 8.28
N GLU A 5 12.22 22.13 8.39
CA GLU A 5 12.88 21.44 7.26
C GLU A 5 12.09 20.19 6.84
N ILE A 6 11.64 19.39 7.83
CA ILE A 6 10.81 18.20 7.57
C ILE A 6 9.49 18.59 6.90
N ARG A 7 8.81 19.64 7.40
CA ARG A 7 7.56 20.15 6.80
C ARG A 7 7.76 20.63 5.36
N LYS A 8 8.90 21.28 5.07
CA LYS A 8 9.23 21.69 3.70
C LYS A 8 9.40 20.46 2.79
N LEU A 9 10.12 19.43 3.25
CA LEU A 9 10.31 18.21 2.47
C LEU A 9 8.99 17.45 2.26
N LEU A 10 8.09 17.44 3.25
CA LEU A 10 6.74 16.89 3.12
C LEU A 10 5.94 17.61 2.02
N ALA A 11 5.99 18.93 1.99
CA ALA A 11 5.31 19.72 0.95
C ALA A 11 5.91 19.46 -0.44
N ASP A 12 7.24 19.51 -0.55
CA ASP A 12 7.95 19.43 -1.83
C ASP A 12 7.95 18.00 -2.44
N LYS A 13 7.96 16.96 -1.59
CA LYS A 13 8.16 15.55 -2.02
C LYS A 13 6.91 14.67 -1.89
N GLU A 14 6.05 14.97 -0.92
CA GLU A 14 4.85 14.19 -0.63
C GLU A 14 3.55 14.96 -0.96
N GLY A 15 3.65 16.25 -1.29
CA GLY A 15 2.49 17.10 -1.55
C GLY A 15 1.67 17.45 -0.31
N ILE A 16 2.23 17.22 0.90
CA ILE A 16 1.55 17.47 2.18
C ILE A 16 1.88 18.87 2.64
N LEU A 17 0.98 19.81 2.35
CA LEU A 17 1.13 21.22 2.72
C LEU A 17 0.86 21.49 4.20
N ASN A 18 -0.13 20.79 4.76
CA ASN A 18 -0.55 20.94 6.15
C ASN A 18 -0.65 19.57 6.82
N LEU A 19 -0.21 19.49 8.07
CA LEU A 19 -0.40 18.31 8.90
C LEU A 19 -1.81 18.31 9.50
N ASN A 20 -2.39 17.13 9.62
CA ASN A 20 -3.69 16.97 10.27
C ASN A 20 -3.55 17.02 11.81
N PRO A 21 -4.67 17.18 12.57
CA PRO A 21 -4.64 17.30 14.04
C PRO A 21 -3.92 16.14 14.74
N MET A 22 -4.06 14.91 14.25
CA MET A 22 -3.39 13.73 14.79
C MET A 22 -1.88 13.84 14.62
N GLN A 23 -1.41 14.23 13.44
CA GLN A 23 0.01 14.40 13.12
C GLN A 23 0.64 15.51 13.97
N GLU A 24 -0.05 16.64 14.15
CA GLU A 24 0.40 17.72 15.05
C GLU A 24 0.50 17.23 16.50
N LYS A 25 -0.48 16.46 16.98
CA LYS A 25 -0.47 15.92 18.34
C LYS A 25 0.65 14.91 18.55
N MET A 26 0.97 14.10 17.54
CA MET A 26 2.12 13.19 17.56
C MET A 26 3.45 13.93 17.69
N ILE A 27 3.61 15.08 17.03
CA ILE A 27 4.81 15.93 17.14
C ILE A 27 4.95 16.46 18.58
N GLN A 28 3.84 16.88 19.19
CA GLN A 28 3.83 17.34 20.59
C GLN A 28 4.21 16.20 21.55
N ALA A 29 3.58 15.03 21.41
CA ALA A 29 3.87 13.85 22.20
C ALA A 29 5.33 13.38 22.04
N GLY A 30 5.90 13.49 20.83
CA GLY A 30 7.29 13.16 20.55
C GLY A 30 8.30 14.02 21.29
N ALA A 31 7.94 15.21 21.75
CA ALA A 31 8.78 16.08 22.57
C ALA A 31 8.88 15.60 24.02
N GLU A 32 7.91 14.83 24.50
CA GLU A 32 7.95 14.21 25.83
C GLU A 32 8.88 12.99 25.82
N LYS A 33 9.47 12.65 26.97
CA LYS A 33 10.33 11.49 27.11
C LYS A 33 9.54 10.21 27.50
N ARG A 34 8.43 9.96 26.82
CA ARG A 34 7.51 8.84 27.11
C ARG A 34 7.26 8.04 25.83
N ASP A 35 6.97 6.76 25.98
CA ASP A 35 6.50 5.93 24.87
C ASP A 35 5.15 6.44 24.35
N ILE A 36 4.82 6.13 23.10
CA ILE A 36 3.61 6.62 22.46
C ILE A 36 2.83 5.44 21.86
N ILE A 37 1.53 5.42 22.11
CA ILE A 37 0.58 4.52 21.43
C ILE A 37 -0.36 5.40 20.62
N LEU A 38 -0.36 5.21 19.31
CA LEU A 38 -1.26 5.88 18.38
C LEU A 38 -2.30 4.90 17.87
N LEU A 39 -3.54 5.10 18.25
CA LEU A 39 -4.70 4.37 17.75
C LEU A 39 -5.41 5.25 16.71
N SER A 40 -5.39 4.84 15.46
CA SER A 40 -5.95 5.66 14.37
C SER A 40 -6.32 4.80 13.17
N PRO A 41 -7.41 5.12 12.44
CA PRO A 41 -7.86 4.34 11.29
C PRO A 41 -6.79 4.14 10.22
N THR A 42 -6.98 3.14 9.37
CA THR A 42 -6.16 2.95 8.16
C THR A 42 -6.35 4.17 7.24
N GLY A 43 -5.26 4.63 6.61
CA GLY A 43 -5.32 5.77 5.69
C GLY A 43 -5.35 7.17 6.35
N SER A 44 -5.29 7.26 7.68
CA SER A 44 -5.27 8.52 8.44
C SER A 44 -3.94 9.30 8.36
N GLY A 45 -2.90 8.73 7.74
CA GLY A 45 -1.57 9.32 7.66
C GLY A 45 -0.66 8.98 8.84
N LYS A 46 -0.82 7.80 9.46
CA LYS A 46 0.02 7.29 10.56
C LYS A 46 1.52 7.35 10.26
N THR A 47 1.91 6.99 9.03
CA THR A 47 3.34 7.01 8.62
C THR A 47 3.97 8.39 8.82
N VAL A 48 3.32 9.45 8.36
CA VAL A 48 3.79 10.82 8.59
C VAL A 48 3.73 11.19 10.06
N ALA A 49 2.68 10.73 10.77
CA ALA A 49 2.47 11.02 12.19
C ALA A 49 3.65 10.54 13.05
N PHE A 50 4.20 9.34 12.81
CA PHE A 50 5.37 8.89 13.55
C PHE A 50 6.71 9.31 12.91
N ALA A 51 6.78 9.50 11.59
CA ALA A 51 8.03 9.85 10.92
C ALA A 51 8.57 11.22 11.34
N VAL A 52 7.69 12.23 11.48
CA VAL A 52 8.12 13.58 11.89
C VAL A 52 8.75 13.61 13.30
N PRO A 53 8.09 13.12 14.36
CA PRO A 53 8.72 13.03 15.67
C PRO A 53 9.96 12.12 15.68
N LEU A 54 9.95 11.00 14.96
CA LEU A 54 11.11 10.12 14.81
C LEU A 54 12.33 10.91 14.32
N LEU A 55 12.21 11.60 13.19
CA LEU A 55 13.31 12.38 12.59
C LEU A 55 13.79 13.52 13.48
N LYS A 56 12.91 14.11 14.30
CA LYS A 56 13.28 15.12 15.31
C LYS A 56 14.09 14.51 16.45
N MET A 57 13.85 13.26 16.83
CA MET A 57 14.55 12.57 17.91
C MET A 57 15.91 12.05 17.50
N LEU A 58 16.19 11.82 16.20
CA LEU A 58 17.47 11.37 15.71
C LEU A 58 18.56 12.42 15.96
N LYS A 59 19.75 11.95 16.32
CA LYS A 59 20.97 12.75 16.32
C LYS A 59 21.50 12.86 14.88
N SER A 60 22.48 13.76 14.65
CA SER A 60 23.19 13.81 13.37
C SER A 60 23.71 12.44 12.99
N PRO A 61 23.87 12.11 11.68
CA PRO A 61 24.41 10.83 11.25
C PRO A 61 25.70 10.48 11.97
N THR A 62 25.72 9.36 12.69
CA THR A 62 26.84 8.93 13.52
C THR A 62 27.56 7.69 12.99
N GLY A 63 27.08 7.15 11.85
CA GLY A 63 27.54 5.85 11.36
C GLY A 63 27.03 4.67 12.22
N GLN A 64 26.01 4.90 13.05
CA GLN A 64 25.38 3.88 13.89
C GLN A 64 23.88 3.85 13.62
N LEU A 65 23.28 2.68 13.77
CA LEU A 65 21.83 2.50 13.66
C LEU A 65 21.12 3.18 14.86
N GLN A 66 20.28 4.16 14.58
CA GLN A 66 19.58 4.95 15.61
C GLN A 66 18.13 4.52 15.82
N ALA A 67 17.47 4.09 14.75
CA ALA A 67 16.05 3.71 14.79
C ALA A 67 15.73 2.48 13.95
N ILE A 68 14.79 1.67 14.45
CA ILE A 68 14.22 0.54 13.73
C ILE A 68 12.70 0.74 13.66
N ILE A 69 12.12 0.54 12.46
CA ILE A 69 10.69 0.51 12.24
C ILE A 69 10.35 -0.90 11.77
N ILE A 70 9.43 -1.56 12.45
CA ILE A 70 8.95 -2.89 12.09
C ILE A 70 7.52 -2.76 11.57
N ALA A 71 7.27 -3.34 10.40
CA ALA A 71 5.97 -3.37 9.76
C ALA A 71 5.60 -4.80 9.32
N PRO A 72 4.31 -5.19 9.34
CA PRO A 72 3.87 -6.57 9.13
C PRO A 72 4.05 -7.08 7.71
N SER A 73 4.11 -6.22 6.71
CA SER A 73 4.17 -6.60 5.31
C SER A 73 5.32 -5.92 4.56
N ARG A 74 5.76 -6.55 3.46
CA ARG A 74 6.81 -6.04 2.57
C ARG A 74 6.39 -4.71 1.94
N GLU A 75 5.14 -4.64 1.54
CA GLU A 75 4.53 -3.48 0.89
C GLU A 75 4.56 -2.27 1.82
N LEU A 76 4.20 -2.48 3.08
CA LEU A 76 4.23 -1.42 4.10
C LEU A 76 5.68 -0.98 4.42
N VAL A 77 6.62 -1.92 4.49
CA VAL A 77 8.06 -1.60 4.62
C VAL A 77 8.54 -0.71 3.47
N ILE A 78 8.20 -1.06 2.22
CA ILE A 78 8.57 -0.29 1.04
C ILE A 78 7.95 1.11 1.08
N GLN A 79 6.67 1.21 1.45
CA GLN A 79 5.94 2.47 1.56
C GLN A 79 6.55 3.38 2.62
N ILE A 80 6.74 2.87 3.85
CA ILE A 80 7.33 3.64 4.95
C ILE A 80 8.75 4.10 4.59
N ALA A 81 9.58 3.20 4.04
CA ALA A 81 10.93 3.54 3.63
C ALA A 81 10.93 4.58 2.49
N GLY A 82 9.94 4.54 1.59
CA GLY A 82 9.75 5.54 0.53
C GLY A 82 9.49 6.93 1.09
N VAL A 83 8.50 7.06 1.98
CA VAL A 83 8.18 8.32 2.66
C VAL A 83 9.40 8.85 3.43
N LEU A 84 10.03 7.99 4.24
CA LEU A 84 11.20 8.40 5.03
C LEU A 84 12.35 8.89 4.15
N ARG A 85 12.69 8.22 3.04
CA ARG A 85 13.74 8.65 2.10
C ARG A 85 13.47 10.00 1.49
N ASN A 86 12.20 10.36 1.29
CA ASN A 86 11.82 11.66 0.76
C ASN A 86 11.99 12.79 1.78
N ILE A 87 11.85 12.50 3.09
CA ILE A 87 11.83 13.52 4.15
C ILE A 87 12.99 13.43 5.15
N CYS A 88 13.85 12.41 5.06
CA CYS A 88 14.91 12.17 6.05
C CYS A 88 16.15 13.08 5.89
N GLY A 89 16.22 13.92 4.86
CA GLY A 89 17.39 14.76 4.62
C GLY A 89 18.64 13.93 4.38
N GLU A 90 19.64 14.06 5.25
CA GLU A 90 20.93 13.37 5.16
C GLU A 90 20.97 11.99 5.82
N PHE A 91 19.91 11.59 6.54
CA PHE A 91 19.86 10.27 7.17
C PHE A 91 19.68 9.16 6.12
N ARG A 92 20.40 8.07 6.34
CA ARG A 92 20.31 6.90 5.47
C ARG A 92 19.23 5.93 5.94
N VAL A 93 18.25 5.67 5.07
CA VAL A 93 17.12 4.74 5.30
C VAL A 93 17.32 3.48 4.48
N LEU A 94 17.33 2.31 5.15
CA LEU A 94 17.40 1.00 4.51
C LEU A 94 16.12 0.20 4.77
N ALA A 95 15.58 -0.43 3.73
CA ALA A 95 14.46 -1.35 3.81
C ALA A 95 14.96 -2.80 3.77
N LEU A 96 14.50 -3.65 4.71
CA LEU A 96 14.84 -5.07 4.83
C LEU A 96 13.55 -5.91 4.82
N TYR A 97 13.31 -6.66 3.74
CA TYR A 97 12.10 -7.48 3.59
C TYR A 97 12.35 -8.68 2.69
N GLY A 98 11.52 -9.72 2.81
CA GLY A 98 11.68 -10.92 2.01
C GLY A 98 11.28 -10.73 0.52
N GLY A 99 11.63 -11.71 -0.32
CA GLY A 99 11.23 -11.76 -1.73
C GLY A 99 12.28 -11.32 -2.73
N HIS A 100 13.48 -10.97 -2.29
CA HIS A 100 14.66 -10.74 -3.11
C HIS A 100 15.91 -11.35 -2.43
N LYS A 101 17.04 -11.31 -3.13
CA LYS A 101 18.29 -11.94 -2.66
C LYS A 101 18.82 -11.23 -1.42
N VAL A 102 19.18 -12.02 -0.40
CA VAL A 102 19.74 -11.52 0.85
C VAL A 102 21.06 -10.79 0.62
N GLU A 103 21.85 -11.23 -0.37
CA GLU A 103 23.14 -10.65 -0.73
C GLU A 103 23.03 -9.17 -1.13
N ASP A 104 21.95 -8.75 -1.75
CA ASP A 104 21.72 -7.34 -2.10
C ASP A 104 21.55 -6.48 -0.85
N GLU A 105 20.88 -7.00 0.18
CA GLU A 105 20.73 -6.33 1.48
C GLU A 105 22.05 -6.32 2.25
N VAL A 106 22.78 -7.45 2.28
CA VAL A 106 24.11 -7.54 2.90
C VAL A 106 25.08 -6.53 2.27
N ASN A 107 25.08 -6.38 0.94
CA ASN A 107 25.88 -5.36 0.27
C ASN A 107 25.45 -3.94 0.67
N SER A 108 24.17 -3.71 0.84
CA SER A 108 23.63 -2.41 1.29
C SER A 108 23.99 -2.11 2.74
N LEU A 109 24.11 -3.12 3.59
CA LEU A 109 24.46 -3.02 5.02
C LEU A 109 25.95 -2.74 5.26
N LYS A 110 26.83 -2.87 4.25
CA LYS A 110 28.26 -2.49 4.37
C LYS A 110 28.45 -1.04 4.81
N VAL A 111 27.50 -0.19 4.51
CA VAL A 111 27.42 1.17 5.05
C VAL A 111 26.25 1.18 6.04
N THR A 112 26.54 1.42 7.29
CA THR A 112 25.53 1.38 8.37
C THR A 112 24.42 2.41 8.11
N PRO A 113 23.12 2.02 8.08
CA PRO A 113 22.02 2.96 7.98
C PRO A 113 21.73 3.63 9.34
N ASP A 114 21.17 4.83 9.31
CA ASP A 114 20.65 5.50 10.51
C ASP A 114 19.29 4.92 10.92
N ILE A 115 18.50 4.52 9.91
CA ILE A 115 17.14 3.99 10.07
C ILE A 115 17.01 2.69 9.28
N ILE A 116 16.48 1.65 9.92
CA ILE A 116 16.03 0.44 9.24
C ILE A 116 14.50 0.38 9.30
N VAL A 117 13.88 0.06 8.16
CA VAL A 117 12.47 -0.33 8.07
C VAL A 117 12.42 -1.79 7.65
N ALA A 118 11.80 -2.66 8.43
CA ALA A 118 11.91 -4.09 8.18
C ALA A 118 10.63 -4.89 8.49
N THR A 119 10.49 -6.06 7.83
CA THR A 119 9.58 -7.10 8.30
C THR A 119 10.24 -7.90 9.43
N PRO A 120 9.46 -8.43 10.42
CA PRO A 120 10.01 -9.12 11.58
C PRO A 120 11.01 -10.24 11.22
N GLY A 121 10.59 -11.19 10.39
CA GLY A 121 11.42 -12.35 10.04
C GLY A 121 12.71 -11.97 9.31
N ARG A 122 12.71 -10.95 8.42
CA ARG A 122 13.92 -10.51 7.71
C ARG A 122 14.87 -9.77 8.64
N LEU A 123 14.36 -8.96 9.54
CA LEU A 123 15.19 -8.28 10.54
C LEU A 123 15.89 -9.29 11.44
N LEU A 124 15.14 -10.29 11.95
CA LEU A 124 15.70 -11.34 12.79
C LEU A 124 16.76 -12.19 12.05
N ASP A 125 16.54 -12.49 10.76
CA ASP A 125 17.54 -13.19 9.93
C ASP A 125 18.87 -12.42 9.87
N HIS A 126 18.83 -11.10 9.62
CA HIS A 126 20.04 -10.27 9.60
C HIS A 126 20.71 -10.14 10.98
N ILE A 127 19.94 -10.08 12.07
CA ILE A 127 20.48 -10.08 13.44
C ILE A 127 21.18 -11.40 13.70
N ASN A 128 20.55 -12.54 13.42
CA ASN A 128 21.12 -13.87 13.66
C ASN A 128 22.39 -14.12 12.83
N ARG A 129 22.44 -13.62 11.59
CA ARG A 129 23.63 -13.67 10.71
C ARG A 129 24.71 -12.65 11.09
N ARG A 130 24.45 -11.78 12.08
CA ARG A 130 25.36 -10.69 12.47
C ARG A 130 25.69 -9.71 11.32
N ASN A 131 24.77 -9.53 10.40
CA ASN A 131 24.93 -8.57 9.30
C ASN A 131 24.71 -7.12 9.76
N ILE A 132 24.05 -6.93 10.90
CA ILE A 132 23.75 -5.62 11.49
C ILE A 132 24.03 -5.63 12.98
N GLU A 133 24.52 -4.50 13.49
CA GLU A 133 24.61 -4.23 14.92
C GLU A 133 23.42 -3.39 15.37
N VAL A 134 22.54 -3.98 16.18
CA VAL A 134 21.29 -3.33 16.63
C VAL A 134 21.37 -2.73 18.03
N ILE A 135 22.46 -3.01 18.78
CA ILE A 135 22.67 -2.51 20.15
C ILE A 135 22.58 -0.97 20.25
N PRO A 136 23.12 -0.17 19.28
CA PRO A 136 23.02 1.29 19.33
C PRO A 136 21.61 1.86 19.16
N THR A 137 20.65 1.03 18.73
CA THR A 137 19.27 1.46 18.46
C THR A 137 18.59 2.01 19.71
N ARG A 138 18.08 3.23 19.61
CA ARG A 138 17.40 3.93 20.71
C ARG A 138 15.90 4.05 20.51
N ILE A 139 15.43 4.02 19.27
CA ILE A 139 14.03 4.24 18.92
C ILE A 139 13.51 3.03 18.17
N LEU A 140 12.37 2.51 18.62
CA LEU A 140 11.63 1.45 17.97
C LEU A 140 10.24 1.95 17.62
N VAL A 141 9.85 1.75 16.37
CA VAL A 141 8.47 1.96 15.91
C VAL A 141 7.90 0.60 15.50
N LEU A 142 6.73 0.25 16.01
CA LEU A 142 5.96 -0.90 15.56
C LEU A 142 4.70 -0.40 14.87
N ASP A 143 4.70 -0.44 13.55
CA ASP A 143 3.55 0.00 12.76
C ASP A 143 2.58 -1.16 12.52
N GLU A 144 1.28 -0.92 12.71
CA GLU A 144 0.23 -1.94 12.73
C GLU A 144 0.60 -3.10 13.67
N PHE A 145 1.02 -2.80 14.93
CA PHE A 145 1.61 -3.78 15.84
C PHE A 145 0.69 -4.93 16.25
N ASP A 146 -0.62 -4.76 16.13
CA ASP A 146 -1.64 -5.79 16.25
C ASP A 146 -1.45 -6.92 15.23
N LYS A 147 -1.00 -6.61 14.04
CA LYS A 147 -0.90 -7.55 12.91
C LYS A 147 0.23 -8.60 13.02
N PRO A 148 1.48 -8.26 13.36
CA PRO A 148 2.50 -9.26 13.61
C PRO A 148 2.09 -10.30 14.66
N LEU A 149 1.33 -9.90 15.68
CA LEU A 149 0.84 -10.80 16.72
C LEU A 149 -0.20 -11.77 16.15
N GLU A 150 -1.20 -11.27 15.42
CA GLU A 150 -2.21 -12.10 14.73
C GLU A 150 -1.60 -13.07 13.70
N LEU A 151 -0.51 -12.68 13.05
CA LEU A 151 0.19 -13.48 12.05
C LEU A 151 1.18 -14.48 12.66
N GLY A 152 1.28 -14.55 13.99
CA GLY A 152 2.15 -15.49 14.70
C GLY A 152 3.62 -15.09 14.72
N PHE A 153 3.96 -13.82 14.52
CA PHE A 153 5.35 -13.31 14.61
C PHE A 153 5.75 -12.90 16.04
N GLU A 154 5.02 -13.34 17.05
CA GLU A 154 5.29 -13.00 18.45
C GLU A 154 6.67 -13.45 18.89
N ASP A 155 7.06 -14.67 18.52
CA ASP A 155 8.38 -15.24 18.81
C ASP A 155 9.52 -14.43 18.17
N GLU A 156 9.40 -14.06 16.90
CA GLU A 156 10.39 -13.25 16.20
C GLU A 156 10.48 -11.86 16.83
N MET A 157 9.35 -11.24 17.15
CA MET A 157 9.30 -9.93 17.79
C MET A 157 9.97 -9.97 19.17
N SER A 158 9.66 -10.97 20.01
CA SER A 158 10.28 -11.17 21.31
C SER A 158 11.81 -11.32 21.20
N LYS A 159 12.28 -12.12 20.22
CA LYS A 159 13.73 -12.30 19.98
C LYS A 159 14.39 -11.00 19.54
N ILE A 160 13.77 -10.23 18.64
CA ILE A 160 14.30 -8.92 18.19
C ILE A 160 14.43 -7.98 19.38
N ILE A 161 13.37 -7.83 20.19
CA ILE A 161 13.35 -6.93 21.34
C ILE A 161 14.46 -7.26 22.34
N LYS A 162 14.75 -8.54 22.57
CA LYS A 162 15.86 -8.98 23.44
C LYS A 162 17.24 -8.49 22.97
N HIS A 163 17.42 -8.22 21.69
CA HIS A 163 18.67 -7.67 21.15
C HIS A 163 18.76 -6.14 21.27
N LEU A 164 17.63 -5.43 21.45
CA LEU A 164 17.56 -3.97 21.52
C LEU A 164 17.81 -3.47 22.95
N LYS A 165 19.06 -3.50 23.39
CA LYS A 165 19.45 -3.22 24.80
C LYS A 165 19.34 -1.74 25.21
N ASN A 166 19.39 -0.82 24.27
CA ASN A 166 19.49 0.62 24.53
C ASN A 166 18.24 1.40 24.12
N LEU A 167 17.08 0.72 24.01
CA LEU A 167 15.83 1.40 23.72
C LEU A 167 15.52 2.47 24.76
N SER A 168 15.20 3.65 24.28
CA SER A 168 14.78 4.80 25.10
C SER A 168 13.42 5.33 24.69
N ARG A 169 12.87 4.84 23.57
CA ARG A 169 11.58 5.27 23.02
C ARG A 169 10.96 4.18 22.19
N ILE A 170 9.68 3.91 22.46
CA ILE A 170 8.85 3.00 21.66
C ILE A 170 7.63 3.78 21.17
N ILE A 171 7.30 3.63 19.88
CA ILE A 171 6.10 4.15 19.26
C ILE A 171 5.33 2.97 18.70
N LEU A 172 4.11 2.75 19.16
CA LEU A 172 3.19 1.76 18.62
C LEU A 172 2.11 2.45 17.81
N THR A 173 1.74 1.89 16.68
CA THR A 173 0.55 2.32 15.94
C THR A 173 -0.38 1.14 15.69
N SER A 174 -1.69 1.36 15.80
CA SER A 174 -2.72 0.36 15.48
C SER A 174 -3.91 1.02 14.80
N ALA A 175 -4.63 0.23 14.00
CA ALA A 175 -5.89 0.65 13.38
C ALA A 175 -7.12 0.21 14.19
N THR A 176 -6.92 -0.58 15.23
CA THR A 176 -7.97 -1.12 16.11
C THR A 176 -7.72 -0.70 17.55
N GLU A 177 -8.72 -0.86 18.42
CA GLU A 177 -8.50 -0.79 19.87
C GLU A 177 -7.46 -1.83 20.24
N ALA A 178 -6.41 -1.36 20.92
CA ALA A 178 -5.23 -2.17 21.12
C ALA A 178 -5.55 -3.48 21.83
N PRO A 179 -5.14 -4.63 21.27
CA PRO A 179 -4.99 -5.83 22.07
C PRO A 179 -4.05 -5.54 23.25
N SER A 180 -4.11 -6.37 24.29
CA SER A 180 -3.17 -6.25 25.43
C SER A 180 -1.75 -6.11 24.89
N ILE A 181 -1.03 -5.08 25.35
CA ILE A 181 0.38 -4.91 25.00
C ILE A 181 1.13 -6.17 25.47
N PRO A 182 1.85 -6.88 24.60
CA PRO A 182 2.58 -8.08 24.98
C PRO A 182 3.65 -7.80 26.06
N ASP A 183 3.82 -8.71 27.00
CA ASP A 183 4.77 -8.58 28.11
C ASP A 183 6.22 -8.42 27.67
N PHE A 184 6.59 -8.87 26.47
CA PHE A 184 7.94 -8.73 25.95
C PHE A 184 8.28 -7.30 25.51
N LEU A 185 7.29 -6.40 25.36
CA LEU A 185 7.51 -5.00 25.00
C LEU A 185 7.76 -4.17 26.28
N PRO A 186 8.95 -3.57 26.44
CA PRO A 186 9.31 -2.78 27.63
C PRO A 186 8.68 -1.38 27.59
N ILE A 187 7.35 -1.30 27.47
CA ILE A 187 6.60 -0.03 27.44
C ILE A 187 6.27 0.37 28.87
N ASN A 188 6.56 1.62 29.20
CA ASN A 188 6.26 2.15 30.52
C ASN A 188 5.54 3.50 30.42
N ASN A 189 4.37 3.61 31.04
CA ASN A 189 3.56 4.82 31.12
C ASN A 189 3.42 5.58 29.77
N PRO A 190 2.89 4.93 28.70
CA PRO A 190 2.82 5.54 27.38
C PRO A 190 1.83 6.71 27.31
N ILE A 191 2.06 7.62 26.38
CA ILE A 191 1.05 8.58 25.94
C ILE A 191 0.16 7.85 24.95
N VAL A 192 -1.13 7.73 25.26
CA VAL A 192 -2.11 7.12 24.37
C VAL A 192 -2.85 8.21 23.62
N LEU A 193 -2.72 8.22 22.31
CA LEU A 193 -3.43 9.09 21.39
C LEU A 193 -4.48 8.26 20.65
N ASN A 194 -5.75 8.41 20.99
CA ASN A 194 -6.84 7.63 20.42
C ASN A 194 -7.69 8.50 19.48
N TYR A 195 -7.60 8.18 18.17
CA TYR A 195 -8.34 8.79 17.07
C TYR A 195 -9.30 7.81 16.39
N LEU A 196 -9.57 6.65 16.99
CA LEU A 196 -10.48 5.64 16.40
C LEU A 196 -11.93 6.15 16.30
N SER A 197 -12.34 7.07 17.18
CA SER A 197 -13.66 7.70 17.09
C SER A 197 -13.85 8.54 15.82
N GLU A 198 -12.79 8.96 15.15
CA GLU A 198 -12.87 9.61 13.84
C GLU A 198 -13.40 8.68 12.75
N ASN A 199 -13.35 7.34 12.95
CA ASN A 199 -14.05 6.37 12.11
C ASN A 199 -15.57 6.65 11.99
N LYS A 200 -16.19 7.29 12.99
CA LYS A 200 -17.61 7.69 12.89
C LYS A 200 -17.82 8.71 11.77
N LYS A 201 -16.88 9.62 11.55
CA LYS A 201 -16.95 10.59 10.44
C LYS A 201 -16.71 9.93 9.07
N LEU A 202 -15.87 8.87 9.01
CA LEU A 202 -15.66 8.08 7.80
C LEU A 202 -16.91 7.26 7.46
N LYS A 203 -17.63 6.72 8.46
CA LYS A 203 -18.91 6.02 8.24
C LYS A 203 -19.97 6.89 7.55
N HIS A 204 -20.00 8.20 7.79
CA HIS A 204 -20.92 9.12 7.11
C HIS A 204 -20.58 9.38 5.64
N ARG A 205 -19.40 8.98 5.16
CA ARG A 205 -18.95 9.14 3.78
C ARG A 205 -18.97 7.84 2.99
N MET A 206 -19.28 6.73 3.64
CA MET A 206 -19.45 5.43 3.00
C MET A 206 -20.92 5.08 2.93
N THR A 207 -21.36 4.69 1.74
CA THR A 207 -22.67 4.06 1.55
C THR A 207 -22.46 2.55 1.47
N VAL A 208 -23.09 1.80 2.37
CA VAL A 208 -22.97 0.34 2.42
C VAL A 208 -24.27 -0.30 1.92
N LYS A 209 -24.19 -1.11 0.88
CA LYS A 209 -25.36 -1.76 0.28
C LYS A 209 -25.15 -3.27 0.19
N SER A 210 -26.19 -4.04 0.51
CA SER A 210 -26.22 -5.47 0.20
C SER A 210 -26.67 -5.69 -1.24
N VAL A 211 -26.12 -6.74 -1.87
CA VAL A 211 -26.45 -7.16 -3.22
C VAL A 211 -26.76 -8.63 -3.18
N HIS A 212 -27.96 -9.01 -3.61
CA HIS A 212 -28.39 -10.41 -3.59
C HIS A 212 -28.08 -11.11 -4.90
N SER A 213 -27.54 -12.30 -4.81
CA SER A 213 -27.26 -13.20 -5.93
C SER A 213 -28.28 -14.35 -5.89
N ASP A 214 -28.89 -14.65 -7.04
CA ASP A 214 -29.84 -15.75 -7.16
C ASP A 214 -29.18 -17.13 -7.01
N GLY A 215 -27.88 -17.22 -7.26
CA GLY A 215 -27.12 -18.46 -7.20
C GLY A 215 -25.98 -18.45 -6.22
N LYS A 216 -25.58 -19.64 -5.74
CA LYS A 216 -24.36 -19.80 -4.90
C LYS A 216 -23.10 -19.35 -5.61
N ASP A 217 -23.07 -19.49 -6.94
CA ASP A 217 -22.01 -18.93 -7.78
C ASP A 217 -22.35 -17.47 -8.12
N LYS A 218 -21.70 -16.56 -7.44
CA LYS A 218 -21.96 -15.11 -7.51
C LYS A 218 -21.25 -14.39 -8.68
N LEU A 219 -20.60 -15.11 -9.62
CA LEU A 219 -19.82 -14.51 -10.71
C LEU A 219 -20.67 -13.63 -11.64
N LYS A 220 -21.86 -14.10 -12.04
CA LYS A 220 -22.77 -13.31 -12.89
C LYS A 220 -23.28 -12.06 -12.17
N SER A 221 -23.62 -12.20 -10.89
CA SER A 221 -24.07 -11.07 -10.06
C SER A 221 -22.93 -10.06 -9.84
N LEU A 222 -21.69 -10.51 -9.68
CA LEU A 222 -20.53 -9.66 -9.64
C LEU A 222 -20.30 -8.90 -10.95
N GLU A 223 -20.39 -9.57 -12.10
CA GLU A 223 -20.30 -8.92 -13.42
C GLU A 223 -21.41 -7.87 -13.58
N GLY A 224 -22.67 -8.24 -13.29
CA GLY A 224 -23.80 -7.33 -13.35
C GLY A 224 -23.65 -6.11 -12.44
N LEU A 225 -23.19 -6.32 -11.20
CA LEU A 225 -22.86 -5.24 -10.26
C LEU A 225 -21.79 -4.30 -10.84
N LEU A 226 -20.66 -4.86 -11.28
CA LEU A 226 -19.58 -4.06 -11.87
C LEU A 226 -20.03 -3.24 -13.06
N ARG A 227 -20.86 -3.79 -13.95
CA ARG A 227 -21.45 -3.04 -15.07
C ARG A 227 -22.43 -1.97 -14.59
N SER A 228 -23.24 -2.27 -13.58
CA SER A 228 -24.23 -1.30 -13.06
C SER A 228 -23.59 -0.08 -12.37
N ILE A 229 -22.40 -0.26 -11.78
CA ILE A 229 -21.67 0.83 -11.08
C ILE A 229 -20.60 1.48 -11.95
N SER A 230 -20.35 0.97 -13.16
CA SER A 230 -19.34 1.52 -14.07
C SER A 230 -19.97 2.49 -15.06
N PRO A 231 -19.39 3.69 -15.24
CA PRO A 231 -19.73 4.57 -16.36
C PRO A 231 -19.39 3.94 -17.72
N GLU A 232 -20.00 4.44 -18.80
CA GLU A 232 -19.63 4.06 -20.17
C GLU A 232 -18.15 4.31 -20.49
N SER A 233 -17.57 5.34 -19.89
CA SER A 233 -16.16 5.71 -20.07
C SER A 233 -15.16 4.71 -19.45
N GLY A 234 -15.63 3.73 -18.71
CA GLY A 234 -14.82 2.71 -18.06
C GLY A 234 -15.01 2.62 -16.55
N PRO A 235 -14.56 1.54 -15.92
CA PRO A 235 -14.81 1.29 -14.51
C PRO A 235 -14.02 2.24 -13.61
N GLU A 236 -14.66 2.69 -12.54
CA GLU A 236 -13.99 3.35 -11.43
C GLU A 236 -13.15 2.35 -10.64
N LYS A 237 -12.16 2.86 -9.89
CA LYS A 237 -11.29 1.99 -9.08
C LYS A 237 -12.10 1.22 -8.05
N SER A 238 -12.11 -0.10 -8.20
CA SER A 238 -12.87 -1.04 -7.39
C SER A 238 -11.97 -2.14 -6.83
N ILE A 239 -12.15 -2.51 -5.56
CA ILE A 239 -11.47 -3.67 -4.96
C ILE A 239 -12.49 -4.73 -4.65
N ILE A 240 -12.24 -5.94 -5.16
CA ILE A 240 -13.04 -7.14 -4.89
C ILE A 240 -12.30 -8.00 -3.87
N PHE A 241 -12.86 -8.13 -2.68
CA PHE A 241 -12.27 -8.93 -1.62
C PHE A 241 -12.81 -10.36 -1.60
N VAL A 242 -11.88 -11.30 -1.49
CA VAL A 242 -12.14 -12.73 -1.34
C VAL A 242 -11.32 -13.33 -0.20
N ASN A 243 -11.82 -14.44 0.38
CA ASN A 243 -11.15 -15.09 1.50
C ASN A 243 -10.04 -16.06 1.04
N HIS A 244 -10.12 -16.62 -0.19
CA HIS A 244 -9.23 -17.65 -0.68
C HIS A 244 -8.57 -17.28 -2.01
N ARG A 245 -7.34 -17.73 -2.22
CA ARG A 245 -6.56 -17.49 -3.43
C ARG A 245 -7.24 -18.04 -4.68
N GLU A 246 -7.73 -19.27 -4.59
CA GLU A 246 -8.39 -19.98 -5.69
C GLU A 246 -9.64 -19.21 -6.18
N SER A 247 -10.34 -18.57 -5.25
CA SER A 247 -11.49 -17.72 -5.59
C SER A 247 -11.05 -16.44 -6.29
N ALA A 248 -9.92 -15.85 -5.87
CA ALA A 248 -9.37 -14.67 -6.54
C ALA A 248 -8.96 -14.99 -7.99
N GLU A 249 -8.24 -16.10 -8.19
CA GLU A 249 -7.81 -16.58 -9.50
C GLU A 249 -9.04 -16.87 -10.42
N ARG A 250 -10.06 -17.55 -9.89
CA ARG A 250 -11.31 -17.86 -10.61
C ARG A 250 -12.06 -16.59 -11.05
N ILE A 251 -12.20 -15.61 -10.16
CA ILE A 251 -12.87 -14.33 -10.48
C ILE A 251 -12.06 -13.57 -11.53
N TYR A 252 -10.74 -13.55 -11.38
CA TYR A 252 -9.85 -12.89 -12.34
C TYR A 252 -10.01 -13.51 -13.74
N GLU A 253 -9.95 -14.83 -13.88
CA GLU A 253 -10.13 -15.52 -15.16
C GLU A 253 -11.51 -15.22 -15.77
N TYR A 254 -12.57 -15.25 -14.96
CA TYR A 254 -13.92 -14.95 -15.42
C TYR A 254 -14.03 -13.53 -15.97
N LEU A 255 -13.63 -12.54 -15.18
CA LEU A 255 -13.71 -11.12 -15.56
C LEU A 255 -12.78 -10.79 -16.74
N HIS A 256 -11.58 -11.38 -16.77
CA HIS A 256 -10.64 -11.22 -17.88
C HIS A 256 -11.22 -11.74 -19.22
N LYS A 257 -11.87 -12.93 -19.22
CA LYS A 257 -12.60 -13.47 -20.39
C LYS A 257 -13.74 -12.56 -20.82
N LYS A 258 -14.30 -11.76 -19.93
CA LYS A 258 -15.34 -10.74 -20.22
C LYS A 258 -14.77 -9.40 -20.68
N GLY A 259 -13.48 -9.29 -20.88
CA GLY A 259 -12.78 -8.08 -21.33
C GLY A 259 -12.59 -7.01 -20.23
N ALA A 260 -12.73 -7.40 -18.95
CA ALA A 260 -12.52 -6.46 -17.86
C ALA A 260 -11.04 -6.08 -17.69
N SER A 261 -10.78 -4.80 -17.49
CA SER A 261 -9.47 -4.28 -17.11
C SER A 261 -9.21 -4.54 -15.63
N CYS A 262 -8.90 -5.79 -15.29
CA CYS A 262 -8.71 -6.26 -13.93
C CYS A 262 -7.29 -6.75 -13.67
N VAL A 263 -6.91 -6.83 -12.39
CA VAL A 263 -5.63 -7.36 -11.94
C VAL A 263 -5.81 -8.19 -10.68
N LEU A 264 -5.01 -9.26 -10.57
CA LEU A 264 -5.02 -10.19 -9.46
C LEU A 264 -3.94 -9.83 -8.44
N TYR A 265 -4.28 -9.95 -7.13
CA TYR A 265 -3.35 -9.69 -6.05
C TYR A 265 -3.54 -10.64 -4.86
N HIS A 266 -2.60 -11.54 -4.65
CA HIS A 266 -2.59 -12.47 -3.51
C HIS A 266 -1.17 -12.85 -3.07
N GLY A 267 -1.07 -13.52 -1.92
CA GLY A 267 0.21 -13.84 -1.28
C GLY A 267 1.16 -14.75 -2.06
N ALA A 268 0.66 -15.55 -2.99
CA ALA A 268 1.48 -16.47 -3.79
C ALA A 268 2.17 -15.81 -5.00
N LEU A 269 1.77 -14.58 -5.38
CA LEU A 269 2.43 -13.82 -6.44
C LEU A 269 3.88 -13.50 -6.07
N GLN A 270 4.78 -13.53 -7.05
CA GLN A 270 6.15 -13.06 -6.89
C GLN A 270 6.18 -11.54 -6.63
N GLN A 271 7.24 -11.04 -6.00
CA GLN A 271 7.33 -9.62 -5.63
C GLN A 271 7.17 -8.68 -6.83
N ARG A 272 7.78 -9.04 -7.97
CA ARG A 272 7.66 -8.26 -9.21
C ARG A 272 6.21 -8.20 -9.72
N GLU A 273 5.49 -9.32 -9.64
CA GLU A 273 4.08 -9.39 -10.05
C GLU A 273 3.21 -8.51 -9.15
N ARG A 274 3.46 -8.53 -7.83
CA ARG A 274 2.77 -7.66 -6.86
C ARG A 274 3.01 -6.19 -7.14
N GLU A 275 4.27 -5.78 -7.35
CA GLU A 275 4.62 -4.41 -7.68
C GLU A 275 3.94 -3.96 -8.98
N SER A 276 3.95 -4.81 -10.00
CA SER A 276 3.30 -4.56 -11.28
C SER A 276 1.78 -4.44 -11.15
N ALA A 277 1.15 -5.31 -10.35
CA ALA A 277 -0.29 -5.29 -10.10
C ALA A 277 -0.73 -3.97 -9.42
N ILE A 278 0.00 -3.53 -8.39
CA ILE A 278 -0.29 -2.27 -7.72
C ILE A 278 -0.03 -1.07 -8.63
N ALA A 279 1.03 -1.10 -9.43
CA ALA A 279 1.29 -0.04 -10.41
C ALA A 279 0.18 0.03 -11.48
N ALA A 280 -0.30 -1.12 -11.97
CA ALA A 280 -1.40 -1.22 -12.91
C ALA A 280 -2.70 -0.64 -12.34
N PHE A 281 -3.04 -1.00 -11.10
CA PHE A 281 -4.21 -0.48 -10.41
C PHE A 281 -4.10 1.02 -10.14
N ASN A 282 -2.98 1.46 -9.57
CA ASN A 282 -2.77 2.87 -9.24
C ASN A 282 -2.70 3.78 -10.47
N SER A 283 -2.29 3.26 -11.63
CA SER A 283 -2.29 4.01 -12.89
C SER A 283 -3.67 4.13 -13.54
N GLY A 284 -4.67 3.35 -13.08
CA GLY A 284 -5.98 3.26 -13.70
C GLY A 284 -6.00 2.43 -15.00
N ALA A 285 -4.91 1.80 -15.38
CA ALA A 285 -4.90 0.87 -16.53
C ALA A 285 -5.63 -0.44 -16.21
N ARG A 286 -5.63 -0.85 -14.95
CA ARG A 286 -6.39 -2.00 -14.43
C ARG A 286 -7.15 -1.56 -13.16
N PRO A 287 -8.27 -0.85 -13.29
CA PRO A 287 -8.99 -0.25 -12.17
C PRO A 287 -9.78 -1.25 -11.31
N ILE A 288 -9.87 -2.51 -11.70
CA ILE A 288 -10.52 -3.56 -10.90
C ILE A 288 -9.44 -4.46 -10.28
N LEU A 289 -9.29 -4.40 -8.97
CA LEU A 289 -8.34 -5.22 -8.19
C LEU A 289 -9.08 -6.37 -7.51
N ILE A 290 -8.68 -7.61 -7.78
CA ILE A 290 -9.18 -8.79 -7.08
C ILE A 290 -8.12 -9.21 -6.06
N ALA A 291 -8.45 -9.19 -4.77
CA ALA A 291 -7.46 -9.39 -3.72
C ALA A 291 -7.94 -10.25 -2.55
N THR A 292 -6.99 -10.96 -1.93
CA THR A 292 -7.20 -11.57 -0.62
C THR A 292 -6.84 -10.58 0.50
N ASP A 293 -7.44 -10.72 1.68
CA ASP A 293 -7.24 -9.82 2.82
C ASP A 293 -5.78 -9.63 3.20
N LEU A 294 -5.07 -10.75 3.36
CA LEU A 294 -3.66 -10.72 3.78
C LEU A 294 -2.77 -9.94 2.79
N ALA A 295 -3.07 -10.07 1.50
CA ALA A 295 -2.30 -9.41 0.47
C ALA A 295 -2.64 -7.91 0.34
N ALA A 296 -3.91 -7.55 0.57
CA ALA A 296 -4.37 -6.17 0.43
C ALA A 296 -4.06 -5.27 1.64
N ARG A 297 -3.61 -5.85 2.76
CA ARG A 297 -3.19 -5.08 3.94
C ARG A 297 -1.92 -4.28 3.65
N GLY A 298 -1.85 -3.06 4.17
CA GLY A 298 -0.68 -2.20 4.01
C GLY A 298 -0.42 -1.67 2.59
N LEU A 299 -1.32 -1.94 1.61
CA LEU A 299 -1.15 -1.43 0.26
C LEU A 299 -1.39 0.07 0.17
N ASP A 300 -0.50 0.77 -0.51
CA ASP A 300 -0.71 2.14 -0.94
C ASP A 300 -1.57 2.17 -2.21
N ILE A 301 -2.87 2.14 -1.99
CA ILE A 301 -3.89 2.18 -3.03
C ILE A 301 -4.72 3.44 -2.84
N ASN A 302 -4.76 4.29 -3.85
CA ASN A 302 -5.40 5.60 -3.79
C ASN A 302 -6.60 5.69 -4.73
N GLY A 303 -7.61 6.49 -4.33
CA GLY A 303 -8.79 6.79 -5.14
C GLY A 303 -9.67 5.56 -5.39
N VAL A 304 -9.83 4.70 -4.38
CA VAL A 304 -10.77 3.56 -4.46
C VAL A 304 -12.17 4.09 -4.23
N LYS A 305 -13.02 3.97 -5.25
CA LYS A 305 -14.42 4.37 -5.16
C LYS A 305 -15.26 3.24 -4.57
N ASN A 306 -15.05 2.01 -5.02
CA ASN A 306 -15.89 0.88 -4.67
C ASN A 306 -15.11 -0.22 -3.95
N VAL A 307 -15.65 -0.71 -2.83
CA VAL A 307 -15.20 -1.93 -2.13
C VAL A 307 -16.29 -2.98 -2.26
N ILE A 308 -15.95 -4.15 -2.79
CA ILE A 308 -16.89 -5.24 -3.01
C ILE A 308 -16.47 -6.44 -2.18
N HIS A 309 -17.31 -6.83 -1.23
CA HIS A 309 -17.15 -8.08 -0.49
C HIS A 309 -17.78 -9.23 -1.28
N TYR A 310 -16.99 -9.90 -2.11
CA TYR A 310 -17.46 -11.11 -2.81
C TYR A 310 -17.65 -12.27 -1.83
N HIS A 311 -16.72 -12.43 -0.87
CA HIS A 311 -16.91 -13.26 0.32
C HIS A 311 -17.04 -12.38 1.55
N LEU A 312 -17.94 -12.77 2.45
CA LEU A 312 -18.11 -12.09 3.73
C LEU A 312 -16.79 -12.14 4.51
N PRO A 313 -16.37 -11.04 5.13
CA PRO A 313 -15.23 -11.03 6.02
C PRO A 313 -15.52 -11.86 7.27
N LEU A 314 -14.51 -12.57 7.76
CA LEU A 314 -14.67 -13.50 8.89
C LEU A 314 -14.75 -12.79 10.24
N THR A 315 -14.26 -11.54 10.34
CA THR A 315 -14.22 -10.74 11.57
C THR A 315 -14.61 -9.29 11.30
N GLU A 316 -15.11 -8.59 12.32
CA GLU A 316 -15.40 -7.15 12.27
C GLU A 316 -14.15 -6.33 11.91
N GLU A 317 -13.00 -6.76 12.41
CA GLU A 317 -11.73 -6.12 12.10
C GLU A 317 -11.42 -6.21 10.60
N THR A 318 -11.55 -7.40 10.00
CA THR A 318 -11.35 -7.60 8.56
C THR A 318 -12.33 -6.73 7.75
N TYR A 319 -13.59 -6.65 8.19
CA TYR A 319 -14.60 -5.78 7.60
C TYR A 319 -14.17 -4.31 7.61
N THR A 320 -13.72 -3.83 8.76
CA THR A 320 -13.24 -2.45 8.94
C THR A 320 -12.03 -2.15 8.06
N HIS A 321 -11.06 -3.08 7.97
CA HIS A 321 -9.86 -2.92 7.13
C HIS A 321 -10.16 -2.92 5.64
N ARG A 322 -11.11 -3.74 5.17
CA ARG A 322 -11.55 -3.75 3.78
C ARG A 322 -12.21 -2.42 3.43
N ASN A 323 -13.15 -1.98 4.25
CA ASN A 323 -13.88 -0.72 4.06
C ASN A 323 -12.95 0.50 4.13
N GLY A 324 -11.93 0.47 4.97
CA GLY A 324 -10.91 1.52 5.06
C GLY A 324 -10.05 1.69 3.79
N ARG A 325 -10.33 0.96 2.70
CA ARG A 325 -9.69 1.18 1.39
C ARG A 325 -10.41 2.25 0.58
N THR A 326 -11.67 2.54 0.87
CA THR A 326 -12.44 3.63 0.25
C THR A 326 -12.73 4.76 1.26
N ALA A 327 -13.37 5.82 0.81
CA ALA A 327 -13.75 7.00 1.62
C ALA A 327 -12.59 7.62 2.42
N ARG A 328 -11.38 7.66 1.85
CA ARG A 328 -10.23 8.32 2.48
C ARG A 328 -10.34 9.83 2.34
N VAL A 329 -9.88 10.55 3.36
CA VAL A 329 -9.72 12.00 3.46
C VAL A 329 -10.48 12.80 2.38
N GLU A 330 -11.72 13.23 2.68
CA GLU A 330 -12.61 14.03 1.83
C GLU A 330 -13.29 13.32 0.62
N GLU A 331 -12.99 12.06 0.34
CA GLU A 331 -13.64 11.31 -0.74
C GLU A 331 -14.82 10.48 -0.21
N GLU A 332 -15.89 10.39 -0.99
CA GLU A 332 -17.02 9.48 -0.77
C GLU A 332 -16.72 8.11 -1.39
N GLY A 333 -17.20 7.05 -0.76
CA GLY A 333 -16.99 5.69 -1.25
C GLY A 333 -18.19 4.79 -1.06
N ASP A 334 -18.29 3.77 -1.91
CA ASP A 334 -19.37 2.81 -1.88
C ASP A 334 -18.84 1.41 -1.50
N VAL A 335 -19.59 0.74 -0.64
CA VAL A 335 -19.30 -0.63 -0.20
C VAL A 335 -20.46 -1.52 -0.60
N TYR A 336 -20.16 -2.61 -1.30
CA TYR A 336 -21.14 -3.59 -1.75
C TYR A 336 -20.83 -4.95 -1.10
N ILE A 337 -21.84 -5.54 -0.46
CA ILE A 337 -21.75 -6.87 0.17
C ILE A 337 -22.56 -7.84 -0.66
N LEU A 338 -21.88 -8.73 -1.39
CA LEU A 338 -22.51 -9.68 -2.29
C LEU A 338 -22.92 -10.95 -1.53
N LEU A 339 -24.22 -11.16 -1.40
CA LEU A 339 -24.82 -12.27 -0.65
C LEU A 339 -25.34 -13.33 -1.60
N GLY A 340 -24.94 -14.58 -1.37
CA GLY A 340 -25.58 -15.76 -1.97
C GLY A 340 -26.89 -16.12 -1.27
N PRO A 341 -27.66 -17.09 -1.80
CA PRO A 341 -28.99 -17.45 -1.25
C PRO A 341 -28.98 -17.88 0.22
N ASP A 342 -27.89 -18.51 0.66
CA ASP A 342 -27.75 -19.08 2.00
C ASP A 342 -26.87 -18.19 2.91
N GLU A 343 -26.39 -17.03 2.42
CA GLU A 343 -25.51 -16.13 3.19
C GLU A 343 -26.34 -15.04 3.87
N GLN A 344 -25.98 -14.73 5.12
CA GLN A 344 -26.57 -13.67 5.91
C GLN A 344 -25.50 -12.70 6.42
N LEU A 345 -25.88 -11.44 6.60
CA LEU A 345 -25.01 -10.43 7.17
C LEU A 345 -24.66 -10.78 8.63
N ASN A 346 -23.40 -10.63 9.00
CA ASN A 346 -23.01 -10.71 10.41
C ASN A 346 -23.50 -9.46 11.17
N ASP A 347 -23.69 -9.55 12.49
CA ASP A 347 -24.23 -8.49 13.34
C ASP A 347 -23.47 -7.16 13.24
N TYR A 348 -22.17 -7.19 12.92
CA TYR A 348 -21.35 -6.01 12.75
C TYR A 348 -21.45 -5.36 11.35
N MET A 349 -22.18 -5.97 10.41
CA MET A 349 -22.36 -5.46 9.05
C MET A 349 -23.69 -4.74 8.93
N GLN A 350 -23.66 -3.42 9.15
CA GLN A 350 -24.82 -2.58 8.92
C GLN A 350 -24.86 -2.11 7.47
N THR A 351 -26.03 -2.14 6.83
CA THR A 351 -26.25 -1.66 5.46
C THR A 351 -27.25 -0.53 5.41
N ASP A 352 -27.06 0.39 4.47
CA ASP A 352 -27.97 1.52 4.20
C ASP A 352 -29.13 1.10 3.27
N GLY A 353 -29.13 -0.14 2.78
CA GLY A 353 -30.17 -0.70 1.93
C GLY A 353 -29.66 -1.79 0.99
N VAL A 354 -30.57 -2.21 0.10
CA VAL A 354 -30.29 -3.22 -0.94
C VAL A 354 -30.01 -2.50 -2.27
N TYR A 355 -28.95 -2.91 -2.96
CA TYR A 355 -28.65 -2.47 -4.30
C TYR A 355 -29.21 -3.47 -5.30
N GLY A 356 -30.13 -3.03 -6.16
CA GLY A 356 -30.65 -3.82 -7.27
C GLY A 356 -29.71 -3.72 -8.48
N ILE A 357 -29.22 -4.86 -8.96
CA ILE A 357 -28.44 -4.93 -10.20
C ILE A 357 -29.39 -4.63 -11.37
N SER A 358 -29.03 -3.69 -12.23
CA SER A 358 -29.81 -3.42 -13.45
C SER A 358 -29.70 -4.59 -14.42
N GLU A 359 -30.83 -5.10 -14.90
CA GLU A 359 -30.87 -6.17 -15.91
C GLU A 359 -30.22 -5.75 -17.24
N ASN A 360 -30.24 -4.44 -17.55
CA ASN A 360 -29.67 -3.85 -18.76
C ASN A 360 -28.39 -3.05 -18.47
N ALA A 361 -27.59 -3.49 -17.49
CA ALA A 361 -26.35 -2.82 -17.17
C ALA A 361 -25.34 -2.99 -18.33
N ASP A 362 -25.01 -1.89 -18.99
CA ASP A 362 -24.12 -1.81 -20.17
C ASP A 362 -22.81 -1.08 -19.91
N GLY A 363 -22.56 -0.73 -18.65
CA GLY A 363 -21.33 -0.07 -18.23
C GLY A 363 -20.06 -0.83 -18.66
N SER A 364 -19.08 -0.08 -19.13
CA SER A 364 -17.83 -0.64 -19.62
C SER A 364 -17.00 -1.25 -18.49
N LEU A 365 -16.48 -2.46 -18.69
CA LEU A 365 -15.48 -3.09 -17.82
C LEU A 365 -14.04 -2.83 -18.30
N SER A 366 -13.87 -2.20 -19.46
CA SER A 366 -12.56 -1.83 -20.01
C SER A 366 -12.21 -0.40 -19.64
N SER A 367 -10.98 -0.18 -19.20
CA SER A 367 -10.46 1.16 -18.90
C SER A 367 -10.09 1.98 -20.14
N GLY A 368 -10.07 1.38 -21.32
CA GLY A 368 -9.53 2.00 -22.55
C GLY A 368 -8.01 2.25 -22.51
N LYS A 369 -7.32 1.80 -21.47
CA LYS A 369 -5.88 2.00 -21.27
C LYS A 369 -5.10 0.71 -21.33
N GLU A 370 -3.86 0.82 -21.81
CA GLU A 370 -2.87 -0.25 -21.83
C GLU A 370 -1.72 0.06 -20.89
N LEU A 371 -1.15 -0.98 -20.27
CA LEU A 371 0.06 -0.85 -19.49
C LEU A 371 1.25 -1.38 -20.28
N LEU A 372 2.21 -0.50 -20.54
CA LEU A 372 3.43 -0.85 -21.25
C LEU A 372 4.58 -1.08 -20.26
N TYR A 373 5.30 -2.18 -20.49
CA TYR A 373 6.55 -2.54 -19.81
C TYR A 373 7.75 -2.04 -20.61
N ILE A 374 8.73 -1.46 -19.91
CA ILE A 374 10.01 -1.00 -20.48
C ILE A 374 11.14 -1.73 -19.76
N SER A 375 12.02 -2.39 -20.50
CA SER A 375 13.13 -3.21 -19.97
C SER A 375 14.32 -2.38 -19.46
N ALA A 376 14.04 -1.31 -18.70
CA ALA A 376 15.05 -0.47 -18.05
C ALA A 376 14.40 0.26 -16.85
N GLY A 377 15.18 0.51 -15.82
CA GLY A 377 14.74 1.17 -14.60
C GLY A 377 15.77 2.13 -14.02
N LYS A 378 15.72 2.30 -12.70
CA LYS A 378 16.62 3.22 -11.98
C LYS A 378 18.09 2.83 -12.11
N ARG A 379 18.42 1.52 -12.10
CA ARG A 379 19.80 1.02 -12.25
C ARG A 379 20.36 1.34 -13.62
N GLU A 380 19.53 1.36 -14.65
CA GLU A 380 19.87 1.82 -15.99
C GLU A 380 19.74 3.35 -16.15
N LYS A 381 19.62 4.07 -15.01
CA LYS A 381 19.49 5.54 -14.93
C LYS A 381 18.30 6.10 -15.73
N LEU A 382 17.23 5.29 -15.92
CA LEU A 382 16.02 5.73 -16.59
C LEU A 382 15.13 6.50 -15.60
N SER A 383 14.65 7.66 -16.01
CA SER A 383 13.75 8.51 -15.24
C SER A 383 12.35 8.59 -15.87
N LYS A 384 11.37 9.05 -15.10
CA LYS A 384 10.02 9.34 -15.62
C LYS A 384 10.07 10.36 -16.77
N GLY A 385 10.94 11.37 -16.66
CA GLY A 385 11.12 12.40 -17.68
C GLY A 385 11.67 11.85 -18.99
N ASP A 386 12.61 10.88 -18.94
CA ASP A 386 13.17 10.23 -20.13
C ASP A 386 12.08 9.44 -20.89
N ILE A 387 11.21 8.73 -20.13
CA ILE A 387 10.09 7.96 -20.70
C ILE A 387 9.04 8.89 -21.32
N LEU A 388 8.63 9.91 -20.58
CA LEU A 388 7.66 10.89 -21.06
C LEU A 388 8.18 11.62 -22.30
N GLY A 389 9.46 12.07 -22.28
CA GLY A 389 10.09 12.72 -23.40
C GLY A 389 10.16 11.83 -24.64
N PHE A 390 10.48 10.55 -24.49
CA PHE A 390 10.43 9.59 -25.59
C PHE A 390 9.03 9.48 -26.20
N ILE A 391 7.99 9.28 -25.35
CA ILE A 391 6.63 9.10 -25.83
C ILE A 391 6.10 10.36 -26.51
N THR A 392 6.33 11.53 -25.92
CA THR A 392 5.76 12.78 -26.44
C THR A 392 6.56 13.38 -27.57
N LYS A 393 7.88 13.46 -27.44
CA LYS A 393 8.74 14.16 -28.43
C LYS A 393 9.19 13.25 -29.56
N GLU A 394 9.56 12.00 -29.25
CA GLU A 394 10.09 11.09 -30.24
C GLU A 394 8.98 10.30 -30.97
N VAL A 395 7.96 9.85 -30.25
CA VAL A 395 6.83 9.10 -30.83
C VAL A 395 5.76 10.04 -31.32
N GLY A 396 5.54 11.20 -30.68
CA GLY A 396 4.55 12.20 -31.06
C GLY A 396 3.18 11.98 -30.40
N ILE A 397 3.11 11.19 -29.33
CA ILE A 397 1.87 10.97 -28.57
C ILE A 397 1.60 12.19 -27.67
N PRO A 398 0.39 12.76 -27.67
CA PRO A 398 0.04 13.85 -26.77
C PRO A 398 0.23 13.47 -25.29
N GLY A 399 0.70 14.41 -24.47
CA GLY A 399 0.99 14.15 -23.07
C GLY A 399 -0.24 13.76 -22.22
N ASN A 400 -1.43 14.15 -22.61
CA ASN A 400 -2.70 13.77 -21.98
C ASN A 400 -3.09 12.30 -22.22
N GLU A 401 -2.53 11.64 -23.24
CA GLU A 401 -2.69 10.20 -23.49
C GLU A 401 -1.69 9.36 -22.70
N VAL A 402 -0.74 10.00 -22.00
CA VAL A 402 0.26 9.34 -21.14
C VAL A 402 -0.17 9.45 -19.68
N GLY A 403 -0.54 8.33 -19.10
CA GLY A 403 -0.92 8.24 -17.70
C GLY A 403 0.29 8.10 -16.76
N LYS A 404 0.08 7.48 -15.61
CA LYS A 404 1.10 7.34 -14.56
C LYS A 404 2.29 6.51 -15.04
N ILE A 405 3.49 7.04 -14.81
CA ILE A 405 4.78 6.36 -15.05
C ILE A 405 5.35 5.89 -13.72
N SER A 406 5.66 4.60 -13.61
CA SER A 406 6.30 3.98 -12.44
C SER A 406 7.66 3.42 -12.85
N VAL A 407 8.75 3.86 -12.19
CA VAL A 407 10.11 3.40 -12.49
C VAL A 407 10.61 2.58 -11.32
N PHE A 408 10.86 1.30 -11.56
CA PHE A 408 11.44 0.32 -10.64
C PHE A 408 12.95 0.19 -10.87
N ASP A 409 13.60 -0.71 -10.14
CA ASP A 409 15.05 -0.83 -10.23
C ASP A 409 15.54 -1.26 -11.61
N HIS A 410 14.89 -2.24 -12.24
CA HIS A 410 15.30 -2.84 -13.53
C HIS A 410 14.26 -2.70 -14.64
N TYR A 411 13.11 -2.11 -14.38
CA TYR A 411 12.06 -1.93 -15.37
C TYR A 411 11.22 -0.69 -15.05
N ALA A 412 10.43 -0.27 -16.02
CA ALA A 412 9.44 0.76 -15.80
C ALA A 412 8.11 0.35 -16.43
N LEU A 413 7.02 0.91 -15.88
CA LEU A 413 5.67 0.74 -16.36
C LEU A 413 5.09 2.10 -16.70
N VAL A 414 4.37 2.19 -17.81
CA VAL A 414 3.65 3.41 -18.21
C VAL A 414 2.26 3.03 -18.69
N ALA A 415 1.24 3.69 -18.14
CA ALA A 415 -0.11 3.60 -18.65
C ALA A 415 -0.26 4.56 -19.83
N VAL A 416 -0.89 4.10 -20.91
CA VAL A 416 -1.16 4.89 -22.09
C VAL A 416 -2.55 4.55 -22.62
N ASP A 417 -3.14 5.41 -23.42
CA ASP A 417 -4.38 5.08 -24.10
C ASP A 417 -4.15 3.90 -25.06
N ALA A 418 -5.11 2.99 -25.15
CA ALA A 418 -4.96 1.73 -25.88
C ALA A 418 -4.56 1.94 -27.35
N ASN A 419 -5.05 3.01 -27.98
CA ASN A 419 -4.73 3.37 -29.36
C ASN A 419 -3.25 3.78 -29.54
N ALA A 420 -2.65 4.43 -28.55
CA ALA A 420 -1.26 4.86 -28.56
C ALA A 420 -0.25 3.70 -28.35
N ALA A 421 -0.68 2.64 -27.66
CA ALA A 421 0.21 1.56 -27.23
C ALA A 421 0.97 0.90 -28.41
N SER A 422 0.28 0.57 -29.49
CA SER A 422 0.85 -0.08 -30.68
C SER A 422 1.89 0.81 -31.37
N GLN A 423 1.63 2.11 -31.45
CA GLN A 423 2.54 3.11 -32.05
C GLN A 423 3.82 3.25 -31.20
N ILE A 424 3.69 3.31 -29.88
CA ILE A 424 4.83 3.39 -28.95
C ILE A 424 5.73 2.14 -29.07
N ILE A 425 5.11 0.95 -29.10
CA ILE A 425 5.85 -0.32 -29.25
C ILE A 425 6.57 -0.38 -30.60
N ALA A 426 5.92 0.02 -31.68
CA ALA A 426 6.52 0.04 -33.01
C ALA A 426 7.71 1.02 -33.07
N ALA A 427 7.56 2.24 -32.55
CA ALA A 427 8.60 3.25 -32.50
C ALA A 427 9.82 2.81 -31.68
N SER A 428 9.63 2.04 -30.61
CA SER A 428 10.71 1.55 -29.74
C SER A 428 11.70 0.61 -30.45
N LYS A 429 11.28 -0.02 -31.54
CA LYS A 429 12.16 -0.88 -32.36
C LYS A 429 13.19 -0.08 -33.13
N GLN A 430 12.90 1.17 -33.48
CA GLN A 430 13.71 2.04 -34.31
C GLN A 430 14.37 3.16 -33.49
N LYS A 431 13.69 3.72 -32.52
CA LYS A 431 14.14 4.87 -31.74
C LYS A 431 14.72 4.45 -30.38
N LYS A 432 15.59 5.28 -29.84
CA LYS A 432 16.30 5.05 -28.57
C LYS A 432 15.65 5.84 -27.43
N ILE A 433 15.61 5.26 -26.22
CA ILE A 433 15.28 5.99 -25.00
C ILE A 433 16.61 6.32 -24.31
N LYS A 434 16.90 7.61 -24.12
CA LYS A 434 18.15 8.08 -23.50
C LYS A 434 19.42 7.46 -24.14
N GLY A 435 19.48 7.46 -25.46
CA GLY A 435 20.62 6.97 -26.21
C GLY A 435 20.74 5.46 -26.38
N GLU A 436 19.88 4.66 -25.77
CA GLU A 436 19.90 3.19 -25.84
C GLU A 436 18.59 2.59 -26.36
N LYS A 437 18.67 1.48 -27.07
CA LYS A 437 17.51 0.69 -27.46
C LYS A 437 16.96 -0.04 -26.25
N ARG A 438 15.68 0.15 -25.95
CA ARG A 438 14.97 -0.51 -24.85
C ARG A 438 13.80 -1.30 -25.40
N LYS A 439 13.60 -2.51 -24.87
CA LYS A 439 12.44 -3.31 -25.25
C LYS A 439 11.19 -2.74 -24.56
N ILE A 440 10.17 -2.42 -25.37
CA ILE A 440 8.84 -2.04 -24.88
C ILE A 440 7.84 -3.11 -25.32
N GLY A 441 6.96 -3.51 -24.43
CA GLY A 441 5.89 -4.47 -24.71
C GLY A 441 4.66 -4.22 -23.84
N ARG A 442 3.56 -4.83 -24.19
CA ARG A 442 2.39 -4.83 -23.30
C ARG A 442 2.69 -5.68 -22.07
N LEU A 443 2.24 -5.21 -20.91
CA LEU A 443 2.20 -6.03 -19.71
C LEU A 443 0.89 -6.83 -19.76
N SER A 444 1.03 -8.13 -19.98
CA SER A 444 -0.09 -9.09 -19.95
C SER A 444 -0.55 -9.36 -18.53
#